data_bb620e5f0aa7bb3413271b7d52ef01c6
#
_entry.id   bb620e5f0aa7bb3413271b7d52ef01c6
#
_cell.length_a   1.000
_cell.length_b   1.000
_cell.length_c   1.000
_cell.angle_alpha   90.00
_cell.angle_beta   90.00
_cell.angle_gamma   90.00
#
_symmetry.space_group_name_H-M   'P 1'
#
loop_
_entity.id
_entity.type
_entity.pdbx_description
1 polymer ?
#
loop_
_entity_poly.entity_id
_entity_poly.type
_entity_poly.pdbx_seq_one_letter_code
_entity_poly.pdbx_strand_id
1 'polypeptide(L)'
;QEVNAEMFCVGCEMVGADHRAEEWRKLVADVRKCYTGHVTYNCDKYQEDRVTWWDALDSISSSGYYPIDALDENFQRIKEVSERFDRPFLFMESGCPSRKGSEYIPNNWSYGGEQNLEAQAAWYQAFADALIRHPWVRGCVWWDWSAVRLYAPEYAASNDCYCVYGKPAAEVLQRYSKAIRERENAHPE
;
A
#
# COMPACT_ATOMS: atom_id res chain seq x y z
N GLN A 1 -1.68 17.09 -16.29
CA GLN A 1 -2.22 18.44 -15.94
C GLN A 1 -3.67 18.60 -16.37
N GLU A 2 -4.07 18.07 -17.53
CA GLU A 2 -5.46 18.20 -18.02
C GLU A 2 -6.51 17.63 -17.06
N VAL A 3 -6.15 16.62 -16.29
CA VAL A 3 -7.05 15.94 -15.31
C VAL A 3 -6.81 16.40 -13.86
N ASN A 4 -5.90 17.35 -13.61
CA ASN A 4 -5.54 17.83 -12.28
C ASN A 4 -5.22 16.70 -11.28
N ALA A 5 -4.47 15.68 -11.73
CA ALA A 5 -4.05 14.60 -10.85
C ALA A 5 -3.22 15.15 -9.68
N GLU A 6 -3.55 14.74 -8.47
CA GLU A 6 -2.86 15.18 -7.25
C GLU A 6 -1.48 14.52 -7.09
N MET A 7 -1.36 13.29 -7.59
CA MET A 7 -0.12 12.50 -7.51
C MET A 7 0.15 11.77 -8.82
N PHE A 8 1.42 11.64 -9.17
CA PHE A 8 1.90 10.84 -10.30
C PHE A 8 2.92 9.81 -9.83
N CYS A 9 2.62 8.54 -10.06
CA CYS A 9 3.54 7.44 -9.80
C CYS A 9 4.34 7.13 -11.07
N VAL A 10 5.67 7.28 -11.04
CA VAL A 10 6.53 7.12 -12.23
C VAL A 10 6.79 5.66 -12.60
N GLY A 11 6.45 4.72 -11.74
CA GLY A 11 6.59 3.28 -11.98
C GLY A 11 6.16 2.48 -10.77
N CYS A 12 5.84 1.20 -11.01
CA CYS A 12 5.39 0.28 -9.98
C CYS A 12 6.18 -1.03 -10.07
N GLU A 13 6.78 -1.45 -8.96
CA GLU A 13 7.46 -2.75 -8.78
C GLU A 13 8.46 -3.13 -9.88
N MET A 14 9.24 -2.15 -10.35
CA MET A 14 10.23 -2.34 -11.39
C MET A 14 11.55 -2.93 -10.85
N VAL A 15 11.45 -4.02 -10.08
CA VAL A 15 12.56 -4.65 -9.32
C VAL A 15 13.82 -4.86 -10.17
N GLY A 16 13.68 -5.27 -11.44
CA GLY A 16 14.79 -5.43 -12.36
C GLY A 16 15.48 -4.13 -12.79
N ALA A 17 14.89 -2.97 -12.50
CA ALA A 17 15.38 -1.65 -12.90
C ALA A 17 15.62 -0.69 -11.73
N ASP A 18 15.24 -1.01 -10.51
CA ASP A 18 15.33 -0.13 -9.32
C ASP A 18 16.74 0.40 -9.07
N HIS A 19 17.76 -0.39 -9.40
CA HIS A 19 19.17 -0.04 -9.24
C HIS A 19 19.68 0.98 -10.26
N ARG A 20 18.90 1.30 -11.31
CA ARG A 20 19.29 2.22 -12.39
C ARG A 20 19.01 3.68 -12.02
N ALA A 21 19.66 4.17 -10.97
CA ALA A 21 19.39 5.46 -10.37
C ALA A 21 19.50 6.65 -11.34
N GLU A 22 20.50 6.64 -12.22
CA GLU A 22 20.73 7.73 -13.20
C GLU A 22 19.55 7.85 -14.18
N GLU A 23 19.06 6.72 -14.68
CA GLU A 23 17.95 6.66 -15.63
C GLU A 23 16.63 7.06 -14.95
N TRP A 24 16.43 6.63 -13.70
CA TRP A 24 15.25 7.05 -12.92
C TRP A 24 15.28 8.54 -12.62
N ARG A 25 16.40 9.11 -12.21
CA ARG A 25 16.56 10.56 -11.99
C ARG A 25 16.26 11.35 -13.25
N LYS A 26 16.72 10.87 -14.41
CA LYS A 26 16.43 11.49 -15.70
C LYS A 26 14.94 11.40 -16.02
N LEU A 27 14.30 10.23 -15.82
CA LEU A 27 12.85 10.06 -16.02
C LEU A 27 12.06 11.04 -15.15
N VAL A 28 12.37 11.13 -13.86
CA VAL A 28 11.72 12.07 -12.94
C VAL A 28 11.91 13.52 -13.40
N ALA A 29 13.11 13.90 -13.82
CA ALA A 29 13.37 15.23 -14.36
C ALA A 29 12.57 15.52 -15.64
N ASP A 30 12.35 14.52 -16.50
CA ASP A 30 11.51 14.66 -17.69
C ASP A 30 10.03 14.77 -17.33
N VAL A 31 9.53 14.02 -16.34
CA VAL A 31 8.18 14.15 -15.80
C VAL A 31 7.96 15.56 -15.24
N ARG A 32 8.92 16.09 -14.49
CA ARG A 32 8.84 17.44 -13.90
C ARG A 32 8.72 18.57 -14.92
N LYS A 33 9.06 18.35 -16.19
CA LYS A 33 8.85 19.36 -17.26
C LYS A 33 7.38 19.52 -17.64
N CYS A 34 6.54 18.52 -17.39
CA CYS A 34 5.13 18.52 -17.76
C CYS A 34 4.16 18.31 -16.59
N TYR A 35 4.66 17.96 -15.40
CA TYR A 35 3.85 17.73 -14.21
C TYR A 35 4.51 18.36 -12.98
N THR A 36 3.77 19.25 -12.31
CA THR A 36 4.25 20.03 -11.15
C THR A 36 3.71 19.53 -9.82
N GLY A 37 2.83 18.52 -9.83
CA GLY A 37 2.25 17.92 -8.64
C GLY A 37 3.19 16.94 -7.95
N HIS A 38 2.67 16.21 -6.99
CA HIS A 38 3.40 15.24 -6.20
C HIS A 38 3.82 14.03 -7.02
N VAL A 39 5.11 13.69 -7.00
CA VAL A 39 5.67 12.55 -7.75
C VAL A 39 6.23 11.50 -6.79
N THR A 40 5.87 10.26 -7.02
CA THR A 40 6.35 9.09 -6.26
C THR A 40 6.72 7.93 -7.18
N TYR A 41 7.30 6.88 -6.60
CA TYR A 41 7.54 5.59 -7.21
C TYR A 41 7.11 4.50 -6.23
N ASN A 42 6.31 3.51 -6.68
CA ASN A 42 5.91 2.38 -5.85
C ASN A 42 6.90 1.23 -6.02
N CYS A 43 7.83 1.04 -5.08
CA CYS A 43 8.71 -0.12 -5.12
C CYS A 43 8.01 -1.39 -4.59
N ASP A 44 8.50 -2.56 -4.99
CA ASP A 44 8.07 -3.82 -4.39
C ASP A 44 8.51 -3.86 -2.91
N LYS A 45 7.76 -4.58 -2.09
CA LYS A 45 8.12 -4.83 -0.67
C LYS A 45 9.55 -5.34 -0.55
N TYR A 46 10.24 -4.96 0.52
CA TYR A 46 11.66 -5.28 0.79
C TYR A 46 12.67 -4.65 -0.18
N GLN A 47 12.25 -3.73 -1.05
CA GLN A 47 13.16 -3.00 -1.94
C GLN A 47 13.39 -1.56 -1.48
N GLU A 48 12.69 -1.08 -0.46
CA GLU A 48 12.69 0.32 -0.04
C GLU A 48 14.09 0.84 0.31
N ASP A 49 14.91 0.00 0.94
CA ASP A 49 16.30 0.32 1.30
C ASP A 49 17.30 0.20 0.14
N ARG A 50 16.92 -0.46 -0.94
CA ARG A 50 17.76 -0.65 -2.15
C ARG A 50 17.61 0.46 -3.17
N VAL A 51 16.47 1.15 -3.20
CA VAL A 51 16.27 2.32 -4.05
C VAL A 51 17.08 3.50 -3.52
N THR A 52 18.03 3.98 -4.32
CA THR A 52 19.01 5.01 -3.90
C THR A 52 18.69 6.41 -4.42
N TRP A 53 17.54 6.59 -5.07
CA TRP A 53 17.13 7.84 -5.73
C TRP A 53 15.81 8.42 -5.17
N TRP A 54 15.43 8.04 -3.95
CA TRP A 54 14.26 8.58 -3.27
C TRP A 54 14.28 10.10 -3.11
N ASP A 55 15.46 10.69 -2.99
CA ASP A 55 15.64 12.15 -2.90
C ASP A 55 15.18 12.92 -4.16
N ALA A 56 15.06 12.25 -5.32
CA ALA A 56 14.50 12.83 -6.53
C ALA A 56 12.96 12.92 -6.52
N LEU A 57 12.30 12.26 -5.58
CA LEU A 57 10.85 12.15 -5.44
C LEU A 57 10.32 12.98 -4.27
N ASP A 58 9.01 13.21 -4.23
CA ASP A 58 8.36 13.92 -3.13
C ASP A 58 7.99 12.99 -1.96
N SER A 59 7.80 11.70 -2.25
CA SER A 59 7.56 10.67 -1.24
C SER A 59 8.17 9.34 -1.63
N ILE A 60 8.42 8.52 -0.62
CA ILE A 60 8.71 7.10 -0.75
C ILE A 60 7.39 6.34 -0.75
N SER A 61 7.23 5.38 -1.65
CA SER A 61 6.11 4.45 -1.55
C SER A 61 6.48 3.03 -1.91
N SER A 62 5.75 2.08 -1.32
CA SER A 62 5.94 0.66 -1.58
C SER A 62 4.65 -0.14 -1.47
N SER A 63 4.73 -1.39 -1.92
CA SER A 63 3.68 -2.39 -1.75
C SER A 63 3.79 -3.02 -0.37
N GLY A 64 2.72 -2.95 0.43
CA GLY A 64 2.69 -3.34 1.83
C GLY A 64 2.22 -4.78 2.09
N TYR A 65 2.61 -5.74 1.26
CA TYR A 65 2.22 -7.15 1.41
C TYR A 65 3.14 -7.89 2.39
N TYR A 66 3.19 -7.43 3.64
CA TYR A 66 4.02 -8.04 4.69
C TYR A 66 3.24 -9.10 5.48
N PRO A 67 3.92 -10.18 5.93
CA PRO A 67 3.34 -11.16 6.84
C PRO A 67 2.76 -10.51 8.10
N ILE A 68 1.64 -11.04 8.58
CA ILE A 68 0.93 -10.49 9.75
C ILE A 68 1.81 -10.42 11.01
N ASP A 69 2.72 -11.37 11.17
CA ASP A 69 3.65 -11.48 12.31
C ASP A 69 4.94 -10.65 12.15
N ALA A 70 5.15 -10.01 11.00
CA ALA A 70 6.32 -9.21 10.70
C ALA A 70 5.99 -7.72 10.41
N LEU A 71 4.78 -7.26 10.71
CA LEU A 71 4.35 -5.91 10.37
C LEU A 71 5.19 -4.84 11.07
N ASP A 72 5.33 -4.89 12.40
CA ASP A 72 6.04 -3.86 13.16
C ASP A 72 7.54 -3.80 12.80
N GLU A 73 8.18 -4.94 12.53
CA GLU A 73 9.57 -4.99 12.05
C GLU A 73 9.73 -4.28 10.69
N ASN A 74 8.83 -4.57 9.75
CA ASN A 74 8.86 -3.93 8.42
C ASN A 74 8.53 -2.44 8.50
N PHE A 75 7.57 -2.03 9.31
CA PHE A 75 7.27 -0.61 9.52
C PHE A 75 8.48 0.12 10.10
N GLN A 76 9.19 -0.48 11.06
CA GLN A 76 10.40 0.14 11.62
C GLN A 76 11.52 0.27 10.58
N ARG A 77 11.76 -0.77 9.77
CA ARG A 77 12.74 -0.75 8.68
C ARG A 77 12.42 0.34 7.64
N ILE A 78 11.17 0.47 7.25
CA ILE A 78 10.72 1.49 6.30
C ILE A 78 10.85 2.90 6.89
N LYS A 79 10.56 3.05 8.19
CA LYS A 79 10.75 4.32 8.90
C LYS A 79 12.18 4.82 8.80
N GLU A 80 13.16 3.93 8.98
CA GLU A 80 14.59 4.26 8.85
C GLU A 80 14.93 4.76 7.43
N VAL A 81 14.29 4.18 6.40
CA VAL A 81 14.45 4.67 5.02
C VAL A 81 13.83 6.05 4.84
N SER A 82 12.62 6.26 5.35
CA SER A 82 11.92 7.55 5.31
C SER A 82 12.74 8.66 6.00
N GLU A 83 13.27 8.38 7.18
CA GLU A 83 14.13 9.31 7.94
C GLU A 83 15.45 9.59 7.21
N ARG A 84 16.11 8.57 6.66
CA ARG A 84 17.38 8.71 5.93
C ARG A 84 17.27 9.62 4.70
N PHE A 85 16.17 9.58 3.98
CA PHE A 85 15.95 10.39 2.79
C PHE A 85 15.17 11.69 3.08
N ASP A 86 14.70 11.88 4.29
CA ASP A 86 13.82 12.99 4.68
C ASP A 86 12.61 13.11 3.71
N ARG A 87 11.92 11.99 3.53
CA ARG A 87 10.74 11.92 2.67
C ARG A 87 9.58 11.23 3.37
N PRO A 88 8.35 11.77 3.24
CA PRO A 88 7.16 11.09 3.75
C PRO A 88 6.96 9.76 3.05
N PHE A 89 6.32 8.83 3.74
CA PHE A 89 6.06 7.49 3.24
C PHE A 89 4.57 7.18 3.14
N LEU A 90 4.17 6.44 2.09
CA LEU A 90 2.83 5.88 1.96
C LEU A 90 2.87 4.49 1.30
N PHE A 91 1.90 3.64 1.63
CA PHE A 91 1.67 2.39 0.91
C PHE A 91 0.76 2.64 -0.31
N MET A 92 1.27 2.35 -1.51
CA MET A 92 0.50 2.47 -2.76
C MET A 92 -0.27 1.21 -3.11
N GLU A 93 0.08 0.09 -2.47
CA GLU A 93 -0.65 -1.16 -2.53
C GLU A 93 -0.55 -1.87 -1.18
N SER A 94 -1.65 -2.40 -0.67
CA SER A 94 -1.65 -3.27 0.50
C SER A 94 -2.89 -4.14 0.50
N GLY A 95 -2.72 -5.43 0.73
CA GLY A 95 -3.84 -6.35 0.72
C GLY A 95 -3.45 -7.77 1.07
N CYS A 96 -4.48 -8.60 1.24
CA CYS A 96 -4.35 -10.01 1.56
C CYS A 96 -5.50 -10.79 0.90
N PRO A 97 -5.27 -11.90 0.21
CA PRO A 97 -6.35 -12.72 -0.32
C PRO A 97 -7.08 -13.49 0.79
N SER A 98 -8.32 -13.87 0.54
CA SER A 98 -9.14 -14.59 1.52
C SER A 98 -8.91 -16.11 1.45
N ARG A 99 -7.67 -16.53 1.69
CA ARG A 99 -7.22 -17.94 1.70
C ARG A 99 -6.54 -18.29 3.00
N LYS A 100 -6.64 -19.54 3.41
CA LYS A 100 -5.99 -20.05 4.60
C LYS A 100 -4.46 -19.92 4.50
N GLY A 101 -3.85 -19.25 5.47
CA GLY A 101 -2.41 -19.00 5.51
C GLY A 101 -1.93 -17.80 4.70
N SER A 102 -2.82 -17.11 3.97
CA SER A 102 -2.45 -15.94 3.19
C SER A 102 -1.99 -14.76 4.06
N GLU A 103 -2.40 -14.71 5.31
CA GLU A 103 -1.96 -13.72 6.29
C GLU A 103 -0.45 -13.76 6.54
N TYR A 104 0.22 -14.87 6.26
CA TYR A 104 1.68 -15.04 6.35
C TYR A 104 2.41 -14.85 5.02
N ILE A 105 1.69 -14.90 3.89
CA ILE A 105 2.24 -14.72 2.53
C ILE A 105 1.31 -13.86 1.67
N PRO A 106 0.93 -12.65 2.11
CA PRO A 106 -0.15 -11.89 1.52
C PRO A 106 0.08 -11.47 0.05
N ASN A 107 1.32 -11.46 -0.41
CA ASN A 107 1.66 -11.17 -1.81
C ASN A 107 1.57 -12.39 -2.74
N ASN A 108 1.29 -13.58 -2.23
CA ASN A 108 1.22 -14.78 -3.06
C ASN A 108 -0.19 -14.97 -3.66
N TRP A 109 -0.45 -14.28 -4.73
CA TRP A 109 -1.72 -14.33 -5.45
C TRP A 109 -1.91 -15.60 -6.29
N SER A 110 -0.86 -16.38 -6.53
CA SER A 110 -0.92 -17.71 -7.14
C SER A 110 -1.08 -18.86 -6.14
N TYR A 111 -1.03 -18.56 -4.83
CA TYR A 111 -1.21 -19.54 -3.78
C TYR A 111 -2.62 -20.13 -3.83
N GLY A 112 -2.72 -21.42 -4.17
CA GLY A 112 -3.97 -22.17 -4.07
C GLY A 112 -4.26 -22.54 -2.62
N GLY A 113 -5.50 -22.65 -2.24
CA GLY A 113 -5.85 -23.04 -0.88
C GLY A 113 -7.35 -22.93 -0.61
N GLU A 114 -7.74 -23.39 0.54
CA GLU A 114 -9.09 -23.27 1.07
C GLU A 114 -9.41 -21.79 1.35
N GLN A 115 -10.59 -21.36 0.94
CA GLN A 115 -11.06 -20.02 1.28
C GLN A 115 -11.11 -19.82 2.79
N ASN A 116 -10.61 -18.67 3.25
CA ASN A 116 -10.68 -18.26 4.65
C ASN A 116 -10.85 -16.73 4.74
N LEU A 117 -12.10 -16.32 4.96
CA LEU A 117 -12.45 -14.89 5.09
C LEU A 117 -11.89 -14.29 6.39
N GLU A 118 -11.74 -15.10 7.44
CA GLU A 118 -11.23 -14.67 8.74
C GLU A 118 -9.74 -14.37 8.68
N ALA A 119 -8.96 -15.19 7.95
CA ALA A 119 -7.53 -14.94 7.72
C ALA A 119 -7.30 -13.59 7.02
N GLN A 120 -8.10 -13.30 5.98
CA GLN A 120 -8.07 -12.01 5.32
C GLN A 120 -8.41 -10.87 6.31
N ALA A 121 -9.51 -10.98 7.04
CA ALA A 121 -9.95 -9.95 7.99
C ALA A 121 -8.92 -9.72 9.10
N ALA A 122 -8.30 -10.78 9.61
CA ALA A 122 -7.25 -10.70 10.64
C ALA A 122 -6.03 -9.92 10.12
N TRP A 123 -5.59 -10.18 8.89
CA TRP A 123 -4.49 -9.44 8.28
C TRP A 123 -4.83 -7.95 8.13
N TYR A 124 -6.01 -7.62 7.58
CA TYR A 124 -6.46 -6.22 7.44
C TYR A 124 -6.58 -5.52 8.79
N GLN A 125 -7.05 -6.21 9.83
CA GLN A 125 -7.12 -5.65 11.18
C GLN A 125 -5.73 -5.35 11.73
N ALA A 126 -4.80 -6.30 11.64
CA ALA A 126 -3.43 -6.13 12.13
C ALA A 126 -2.70 -4.99 11.38
N PHE A 127 -2.90 -4.90 10.05
CA PHE A 127 -2.30 -3.84 9.24
C PHE A 127 -2.89 -2.47 9.56
N ALA A 128 -4.21 -2.37 9.71
CA ALA A 128 -4.89 -1.13 10.14
C ALA A 128 -4.42 -0.67 11.53
N ASP A 129 -4.30 -1.61 12.48
CA ASP A 129 -3.76 -1.33 13.81
C ASP A 129 -2.30 -0.86 13.76
N ALA A 130 -1.48 -1.45 12.87
CA ALA A 130 -0.12 -0.99 12.63
C ALA A 130 -0.10 0.45 12.07
N LEU A 131 -0.95 0.78 11.09
CA LEU A 131 -1.05 2.15 10.57
C LEU A 131 -1.44 3.16 11.67
N ILE A 132 -2.31 2.76 12.60
CA ILE A 132 -2.69 3.62 13.74
C ILE A 132 -1.52 3.82 14.71
N ARG A 133 -0.73 2.76 14.98
CA ARG A 133 0.47 2.84 15.83
C ARG A 133 1.62 3.62 15.19
N HIS A 134 1.65 3.71 13.85
CA HIS A 134 2.72 4.33 13.07
C HIS A 134 2.22 5.55 12.28
N PRO A 135 1.86 6.68 12.94
CA PRO A 135 1.25 7.85 12.30
C PRO A 135 2.18 8.61 11.33
N TRP A 136 3.45 8.22 11.23
CA TRP A 136 4.39 8.72 10.24
C TRP A 136 4.08 8.18 8.82
N VAL A 137 3.34 7.08 8.69
CA VAL A 137 2.80 6.61 7.41
C VAL A 137 1.65 7.53 6.99
N ARG A 138 1.80 8.21 5.86
CA ARG A 138 0.89 9.27 5.39
C ARG A 138 -0.33 8.76 4.65
N GLY A 139 -0.34 7.52 4.21
CA GLY A 139 -1.47 6.95 3.52
C GLY A 139 -1.30 5.48 3.17
N CYS A 140 -2.41 4.87 2.80
CA CYS A 140 -2.46 3.49 2.35
C CYS A 140 -3.55 3.32 1.29
N VAL A 141 -3.19 2.75 0.14
CA VAL A 141 -4.11 2.32 -0.90
C VAL A 141 -4.32 0.81 -0.79
N TRP A 142 -5.56 0.41 -0.72
CA TRP A 142 -5.91 -1.00 -0.49
C TRP A 142 -6.06 -1.77 -1.81
N TRP A 143 -5.43 -2.91 -1.89
CA TRP A 143 -5.59 -3.90 -2.95
C TRP A 143 -6.42 -5.09 -2.43
N ASP A 144 -7.72 -5.37 -2.89
CA ASP A 144 -8.34 -4.45 -3.82
C ASP A 144 -9.82 -4.25 -3.47
N TRP A 145 -10.41 -3.28 -4.13
CA TRP A 145 -11.85 -3.11 -4.18
C TRP A 145 -12.24 -3.14 -5.66
N SER A 146 -12.85 -4.24 -6.10
CA SER A 146 -13.17 -4.41 -7.52
C SER A 146 -14.14 -3.36 -8.02
N ALA A 147 -13.65 -2.44 -8.83
CA ALA A 147 -14.46 -1.39 -9.47
C ALA A 147 -15.35 -1.92 -10.62
N VAL A 148 -15.03 -3.09 -11.15
CA VAL A 148 -15.62 -3.60 -12.39
C VAL A 148 -16.88 -4.43 -12.14
N ARG A 149 -17.10 -4.88 -10.89
CA ARG A 149 -18.16 -5.83 -10.59
C ARG A 149 -18.83 -5.49 -9.27
N LEU A 150 -19.99 -4.88 -9.34
CA LEU A 150 -20.94 -4.88 -8.24
C LEU A 150 -21.50 -6.29 -8.11
N TYR A 151 -20.76 -7.18 -7.47
CA TYR A 151 -21.23 -8.51 -7.18
C TYR A 151 -22.33 -8.50 -6.15
N ALA A 152 -23.29 -9.40 -6.27
CA ALA A 152 -24.11 -9.75 -5.13
C ALA A 152 -23.19 -10.15 -3.95
N PRO A 153 -23.49 -9.75 -2.71
CA PRO A 153 -22.65 -10.06 -1.54
C PRO A 153 -22.29 -11.55 -1.44
N GLU A 154 -23.21 -12.44 -1.83
CA GLU A 154 -23.00 -13.89 -1.80
C GLU A 154 -21.90 -14.33 -2.77
N TYR A 155 -21.78 -13.68 -3.91
CA TYR A 155 -20.70 -13.99 -4.86
C TYR A 155 -19.37 -13.45 -4.34
N ALA A 156 -19.35 -12.25 -3.79
CA ALA A 156 -18.16 -11.66 -3.22
C ALA A 156 -17.62 -12.55 -2.07
N ALA A 157 -18.51 -13.06 -1.21
CA ALA A 157 -18.15 -13.97 -0.12
C ALA A 157 -17.59 -15.31 -0.60
N SER A 158 -17.94 -15.77 -1.81
CA SER A 158 -17.43 -17.02 -2.40
C SER A 158 -16.07 -16.86 -3.09
N ASN A 159 -15.62 -15.62 -3.32
CA ASN A 159 -14.38 -15.31 -4.00
C ASN A 159 -13.20 -15.36 -3.01
N ASP A 160 -12.11 -16.06 -3.37
CA ASP A 160 -10.93 -16.26 -2.54
C ASP A 160 -9.78 -15.27 -2.80
N CYS A 161 -10.03 -14.24 -3.64
CA CYS A 161 -9.04 -13.23 -4.01
C CYS A 161 -8.94 -12.05 -3.01
N TYR A 162 -8.18 -11.04 -3.40
CA TYR A 162 -7.92 -9.82 -2.59
C TYR A 162 -9.16 -8.95 -2.35
N CYS A 163 -10.15 -8.98 -3.24
CA CYS A 163 -11.33 -8.13 -3.11
C CYS A 163 -11.99 -8.30 -1.74
N VAL A 164 -12.17 -7.19 -1.05
CA VAL A 164 -12.78 -7.16 0.30
C VAL A 164 -14.28 -6.96 0.28
N TYR A 165 -14.87 -6.57 -0.86
CA TYR A 165 -16.30 -6.30 -0.96
C TYR A 165 -17.15 -7.51 -0.54
N GLY A 166 -18.12 -7.29 0.33
CA GLY A 166 -18.99 -8.34 0.86
C GLY A 166 -18.33 -9.31 1.85
N LYS A 167 -17.10 -9.05 2.28
CA LYS A 167 -16.33 -9.87 3.22
C LYS A 167 -16.10 -9.13 4.54
N PRO A 168 -15.79 -9.85 5.64
CA PRO A 168 -15.50 -9.23 6.95
C PRO A 168 -14.38 -8.18 6.90
N ALA A 169 -13.40 -8.34 6.01
CA ALA A 169 -12.32 -7.38 5.83
C ALA A 169 -12.83 -5.97 5.43
N ALA A 170 -13.95 -5.86 4.70
CA ALA A 170 -14.55 -4.58 4.36
C ALA A 170 -15.02 -3.81 5.60
N GLU A 171 -15.54 -4.51 6.61
CA GLU A 171 -15.95 -3.90 7.88
C GLU A 171 -14.74 -3.38 8.66
N VAL A 172 -13.61 -4.09 8.60
CA VAL A 172 -12.34 -3.63 9.19
C VAL A 172 -11.94 -2.30 8.56
N LEU A 173 -11.91 -2.22 7.22
CA LEU A 173 -11.54 -1.00 6.51
C LEU A 173 -12.52 0.16 6.79
N GLN A 174 -13.80 -0.13 6.94
CA GLN A 174 -14.79 0.87 7.30
C GLN A 174 -14.52 1.47 8.69
N ARG A 175 -14.23 0.60 9.69
CA ARG A 175 -13.89 1.05 11.05
C ARG A 175 -12.60 1.87 11.06
N TYR A 176 -11.57 1.41 10.35
CA TYR A 176 -10.30 2.12 10.19
C TYR A 176 -10.50 3.51 9.57
N SER A 177 -11.20 3.59 8.45
CA SER A 177 -11.47 4.86 7.76
C SER A 177 -12.25 5.85 8.62
N LYS A 178 -13.17 5.34 9.46
CA LYS A 178 -13.90 6.17 10.43
C LYS A 178 -12.96 6.70 11.51
N ALA A 179 -12.12 5.86 12.09
CA ALA A 179 -11.17 6.24 13.14
C ALA A 179 -10.16 7.31 12.65
N ILE A 180 -9.67 7.19 11.41
CA ILE A 180 -8.77 8.18 10.82
C ILE A 180 -9.47 9.53 10.65
N ARG A 181 -10.68 9.55 10.08
CA ARG A 181 -11.46 10.81 9.94
C ARG A 181 -11.78 11.47 11.25
N GLU A 182 -12.11 10.71 12.30
CA GLU A 182 -12.37 11.25 13.64
C GLU A 182 -11.10 11.88 14.22
N ARG A 183 -9.93 11.28 14.00
CA ARG A 183 -8.64 11.83 14.44
C ARG A 183 -8.29 13.13 13.70
N GLU A 184 -8.46 13.17 12.40
CA GLU A 184 -8.23 14.38 11.57
C GLU A 184 -9.15 15.53 11.99
N ASN A 185 -10.45 15.25 12.24
CA ASN A 185 -11.40 16.25 12.70
C ASN A 185 -11.11 16.76 14.12
N ALA A 186 -10.49 15.94 14.97
CA ALA A 186 -10.09 16.33 16.32
C ALA A 186 -8.82 17.18 16.37
N HIS A 187 -7.99 17.12 15.31
CA HIS A 187 -6.72 17.84 15.18
C HIS A 187 -6.61 18.46 13.76
N PRO A 188 -7.49 19.42 13.41
CA PRO A 188 -7.37 20.12 12.14
C PRO A 188 -6.04 20.90 12.13
N GLU A 189 -5.21 20.66 11.08
CA GLU A 189 -3.97 21.41 10.85
C GLU A 189 -4.25 22.89 10.52
#